data_4ae7520430961dcb394fbdf2bb14c09c
#
_entry.id   4ae7520430961dcb394fbdf2bb14c09c
#
_cell.length_a   1.000
_cell.length_b   1.000
_cell.length_c   1.000
_cell.angle_alpha   90.00
_cell.angle_beta   90.00
_cell.angle_gamma   90.00
#
_symmetry.space_group_name_H-M   'P 1'
#
loop_
_entity.id
_entity.type
_entity.pdbx_description
1 polymer ?
#
loop_
_entity_poly.entity_id
_entity_poly.type
_entity_poly.pdbx_seq_one_letter_code
_entity_poly.pdbx_strand_id
1 'polypeptide(L)'
;MIAKEKLNILWSLEQTAEKYADRVAVSDVNQELTWKELVKKAQVIGAELSEKVQPGTPVPVLLEKSTETLAVMLGIVYAGCFYVPVNPMNPAERLRKIMEKLEPEVIISDEKGKEQLAAVEVGLEEKVIGPETLLATTGTELSEEQRSKLEQIQGQWKERDILYGIFTSGSTGTPKAIVVSHGAVSRFIRHFTEIFEITSEDVIGNQAPFDFDVSVKDIYSSIMTGAQLVLIPKEYFSTPPRLLDYLCDKKVTNLTWAVSALTLVSALKGLNYRVPESVKRVMFSGEAMPPKQLRIWQEKLPDAKFVNLYGPTEITCNCTYFPIERQYEDSEKIPAGKAFPGRRVILVDEEGKQVTEPGVQGEICSAGESLANGYYKEPEQTAEKFVLYPVDGTEQRMYRTGDLGSYDEEGNIIFAGRKDFQIKHMGHRIELEEIERSMTALDGVEKSCCIFDTEKNRIMGFYLGDKVASDVRKQMKEQLPVYMVPTKLIQVDEMPLNKNGKTDRNYFKDYGKK
;
A
#
# COMPACT_ATOMS: atom_id res chain seq x y z
N MET A 1 26.21 8.47 9.21
CA MET A 1 25.32 9.35 8.40
C MET A 1 25.40 8.89 6.95
N ILE A 2 24.26 8.59 6.31
CA ILE A 2 24.20 8.20 4.89
C ILE A 2 24.51 9.45 4.04
N ALA A 3 25.35 9.32 3.02
CA ALA A 3 25.62 10.43 2.10
C ALA A 3 24.29 10.88 1.44
N LYS A 4 24.09 12.20 1.32
CA LYS A 4 22.81 12.80 0.90
C LYS A 4 22.34 12.31 -0.47
N GLU A 5 23.26 12.12 -1.41
CA GLU A 5 22.99 11.60 -2.76
C GLU A 5 22.36 10.20 -2.74
N LYS A 6 22.79 9.35 -1.79
CA LYS A 6 22.29 7.98 -1.61
C LYS A 6 20.85 7.89 -1.09
N LEU A 7 20.25 9.02 -0.74
CA LEU A 7 18.85 9.10 -0.32
C LEU A 7 17.91 9.39 -1.50
N ASN A 8 18.43 9.64 -2.70
CA ASN A 8 17.66 9.74 -3.92
C ASN A 8 17.48 8.37 -4.57
N ILE A 9 16.26 8.00 -4.86
CA ILE A 9 15.94 6.72 -5.51
C ILE A 9 16.54 6.62 -6.92
N LEU A 10 16.57 7.72 -7.68
CA LEU A 10 17.16 7.73 -9.02
C LEU A 10 18.66 7.46 -8.98
N TRP A 11 19.36 8.01 -7.99
CA TRP A 11 20.77 7.68 -7.80
C TRP A 11 20.98 6.17 -7.61
N SER A 12 20.16 5.53 -6.76
CA SER A 12 20.23 4.08 -6.54
C SER A 12 19.89 3.30 -7.81
N LEU A 13 18.90 3.73 -8.57
CA LEU A 13 18.50 3.13 -9.83
C LEU A 13 19.63 3.17 -10.86
N GLU A 14 20.28 4.32 -11.03
CA GLU A 14 21.38 4.52 -11.97
C GLU A 14 22.62 3.71 -11.59
N GLN A 15 22.99 3.68 -10.30
CA GLN A 15 24.09 2.84 -9.81
C GLN A 15 23.84 1.34 -10.05
N THR A 16 22.60 0.91 -9.85
CA THR A 16 22.19 -0.48 -10.10
C THR A 16 22.22 -0.80 -11.59
N ALA A 17 21.74 0.12 -12.43
CA ALA A 17 21.76 -0.05 -13.88
C ALA A 17 23.19 -0.03 -14.46
N GLU A 18 24.10 0.77 -13.90
CA GLU A 18 25.52 0.75 -14.27
C GLU A 18 26.14 -0.61 -13.93
N LYS A 19 25.87 -1.14 -12.74
CA LYS A 19 26.46 -2.39 -12.26
C LYS A 19 25.89 -3.64 -12.92
N TYR A 20 24.59 -3.65 -13.26
CA TYR A 20 23.86 -4.83 -13.71
C TYR A 20 23.13 -4.60 -15.04
N ALA A 21 23.67 -3.78 -15.93
CA ALA A 21 23.04 -3.26 -17.15
C ALA A 21 22.19 -4.26 -17.94
N ASP A 22 22.75 -5.44 -18.21
CA ASP A 22 22.16 -6.47 -19.07
C ASP A 22 21.36 -7.53 -18.28
N ARG A 23 21.31 -7.44 -16.95
CA ARG A 23 20.45 -8.34 -16.13
C ARG A 23 19.00 -7.86 -16.20
N VAL A 24 18.08 -8.82 -16.12
CA VAL A 24 16.64 -8.52 -16.05
C VAL A 24 16.33 -7.76 -14.75
N ALA A 25 15.81 -6.56 -14.89
CA ALA A 25 15.36 -5.71 -13.78
C ALA A 25 13.94 -6.06 -13.35
N VAL A 26 13.04 -6.16 -14.34
CA VAL A 26 11.61 -6.41 -14.11
C VAL A 26 11.04 -7.28 -15.23
N SER A 27 10.13 -8.18 -14.88
CA SER A 27 9.38 -8.99 -15.84
C SER A 27 7.91 -9.09 -15.44
N ASP A 28 7.05 -9.14 -16.44
CA ASP A 28 5.65 -9.53 -16.33
C ASP A 28 5.36 -10.74 -17.23
N VAL A 29 4.09 -11.03 -17.51
CA VAL A 29 3.71 -12.16 -18.38
C VAL A 29 3.94 -11.89 -19.87
N ASN A 30 4.15 -10.64 -20.25
CA ASN A 30 4.24 -10.21 -21.65
C ASN A 30 5.69 -9.90 -22.07
N GLN A 31 6.50 -9.34 -21.15
CA GLN A 31 7.84 -8.87 -21.48
C GLN A 31 8.77 -8.84 -20.27
N GLU A 32 10.05 -8.68 -20.57
CA GLU A 32 11.12 -8.43 -19.59
C GLU A 32 11.88 -7.18 -20.02
N LEU A 33 12.33 -6.40 -19.03
CA LEU A 33 13.23 -5.27 -19.25
C LEU A 33 14.50 -5.48 -18.45
N THR A 34 15.64 -5.27 -19.07
CA THR A 34 16.94 -5.17 -18.39
C THR A 34 17.03 -3.85 -17.61
N TRP A 35 17.98 -3.73 -16.69
CA TRP A 35 18.23 -2.48 -15.98
C TRP A 35 18.49 -1.31 -16.91
N LYS A 36 19.30 -1.54 -17.96
CA LYS A 36 19.60 -0.53 -18.96
C LYS A 36 18.36 -0.08 -19.74
N GLU A 37 17.50 -1.02 -20.13
CA GLU A 37 16.26 -0.71 -20.85
C GLU A 37 15.25 0.02 -19.96
N LEU A 38 15.10 -0.41 -18.70
CA LEU A 38 14.21 0.24 -17.73
C LEU A 38 14.61 1.70 -17.50
N VAL A 39 15.90 1.96 -17.24
CA VAL A 39 16.42 3.33 -17.04
C VAL A 39 16.23 4.17 -18.30
N LYS A 40 16.59 3.62 -19.48
CA LYS A 40 16.44 4.33 -20.76
C LYS A 40 14.98 4.72 -21.02
N LYS A 41 14.03 3.79 -20.84
CA LYS A 41 12.60 4.09 -20.97
C LYS A 41 12.16 5.17 -19.97
N ALA A 42 12.55 5.05 -18.71
CA ALA A 42 12.18 6.02 -17.68
C ALA A 42 12.74 7.43 -17.97
N GLN A 43 13.98 7.54 -18.43
CA GLN A 43 14.59 8.81 -18.81
C GLN A 43 13.88 9.47 -19.99
N VAL A 44 13.53 8.69 -21.02
CA VAL A 44 12.77 9.17 -22.20
C VAL A 44 11.41 9.73 -21.77
N ILE A 45 10.66 8.97 -20.96
CA ILE A 45 9.37 9.42 -20.41
C ILE A 45 9.56 10.68 -19.55
N GLY A 46 10.60 10.71 -18.71
CA GLY A 46 10.90 11.84 -17.86
C GLY A 46 11.21 13.12 -18.64
N ALA A 47 11.97 13.01 -19.71
CA ALA A 47 12.30 14.14 -20.58
C ALA A 47 11.02 14.73 -21.23
N GLU A 48 10.16 13.89 -21.79
CA GLU A 48 8.90 14.33 -22.37
C GLU A 48 7.94 14.98 -21.35
N LEU A 49 7.83 14.37 -20.18
CA LEU A 49 6.99 14.91 -19.12
C LEU A 49 7.52 16.23 -18.59
N SER A 50 8.83 16.41 -18.51
CA SER A 50 9.45 17.65 -18.02
C SER A 50 9.11 18.89 -18.86
N GLU A 51 8.64 18.72 -20.11
CA GLU A 51 8.14 19.78 -20.98
C GLU A 51 6.68 20.17 -20.68
N LYS A 52 5.96 19.33 -19.95
CA LYS A 52 4.49 19.40 -19.78
C LYS A 52 4.05 19.64 -18.34
N VAL A 53 4.93 19.39 -17.37
CA VAL A 53 4.62 19.49 -15.94
C VAL A 53 5.73 20.22 -15.18
N GLN A 54 5.35 20.88 -14.09
CA GLN A 54 6.32 21.51 -13.19
C GLN A 54 6.85 20.50 -12.17
N PRO A 55 8.15 20.52 -11.81
CA PRO A 55 8.68 19.70 -10.73
C PRO A 55 7.90 19.84 -9.43
N GLY A 56 7.71 18.74 -8.70
CA GLY A 56 6.98 18.71 -7.44
C GLY A 56 5.47 18.52 -7.58
N THR A 57 4.92 18.41 -8.81
CA THR A 57 3.49 18.18 -9.02
C THR A 57 3.11 16.69 -9.04
N PRO A 58 1.87 16.33 -8.64
CA PRO A 58 1.37 14.96 -8.74
C PRO A 58 1.07 14.58 -10.18
N VAL A 59 1.48 13.38 -10.56
CA VAL A 59 1.08 12.78 -11.84
C VAL A 59 0.31 11.48 -11.56
N PRO A 60 -1.02 11.47 -11.69
CA PRO A 60 -1.82 10.26 -11.57
C PRO A 60 -1.48 9.26 -12.69
N VAL A 61 -1.40 7.97 -12.30
CA VAL A 61 -1.14 6.85 -13.20
C VAL A 61 -2.30 5.88 -13.11
N LEU A 62 -3.18 5.90 -14.13
CA LEU A 62 -4.33 5.01 -14.26
C LEU A 62 -4.00 3.89 -15.25
N LEU A 63 -3.08 3.02 -14.86
CA LEU A 63 -2.63 1.88 -15.65
C LEU A 63 -2.64 0.61 -14.83
N GLU A 64 -2.86 -0.52 -15.49
CA GLU A 64 -2.68 -1.83 -14.87
C GLU A 64 -1.20 -2.07 -14.54
N LYS A 65 -0.94 -2.92 -13.57
CA LYS A 65 0.42 -3.28 -13.16
C LYS A 65 1.16 -4.00 -14.28
N SER A 66 2.25 -3.39 -14.76
CA SER A 66 3.11 -3.92 -15.82
C SER A 66 4.53 -3.37 -15.71
N THR A 67 5.46 -3.94 -16.48
CA THR A 67 6.83 -3.42 -16.64
C THR A 67 6.82 -1.99 -17.19
N GLU A 68 5.89 -1.69 -18.08
CA GLU A 68 5.71 -0.38 -18.70
C GLU A 68 5.20 0.66 -17.70
N THR A 69 4.22 0.28 -16.87
CA THR A 69 3.73 1.13 -15.77
C THR A 69 4.85 1.47 -14.78
N LEU A 70 5.75 0.53 -14.48
CA LEU A 70 6.91 0.81 -13.64
C LEU A 70 7.85 1.83 -14.32
N ALA A 71 8.12 1.69 -15.61
CA ALA A 71 8.94 2.65 -16.37
C ALA A 71 8.30 4.05 -16.38
N VAL A 72 6.97 4.15 -16.51
CA VAL A 72 6.20 5.40 -16.40
C VAL A 72 6.37 6.03 -15.02
N MET A 73 6.19 5.26 -13.93
CA MET A 73 6.36 5.77 -12.57
C MET A 73 7.76 6.33 -12.33
N LEU A 74 8.79 5.63 -12.78
CA LEU A 74 10.17 6.10 -12.70
C LEU A 74 10.44 7.31 -13.60
N GLY A 75 9.81 7.38 -14.77
CA GLY A 75 9.88 8.53 -15.67
C GLY A 75 9.28 9.80 -15.06
N ILE A 76 8.16 9.67 -14.34
CA ILE A 76 7.57 10.78 -13.58
C ILE A 76 8.58 11.31 -12.54
N VAL A 77 9.31 10.41 -11.88
CA VAL A 77 10.35 10.80 -10.91
C VAL A 77 11.52 11.50 -11.61
N TYR A 78 11.93 11.06 -12.81
CA TYR A 78 12.95 11.76 -13.62
C TYR A 78 12.52 13.18 -14.02
N ALA A 79 11.23 13.41 -14.25
CA ALA A 79 10.67 14.75 -14.50
C ALA A 79 10.64 15.65 -13.24
N GLY A 80 11.11 15.16 -12.09
CA GLY A 80 11.07 15.88 -10.81
C GLY A 80 9.70 15.91 -10.14
N CYS A 81 8.76 15.11 -10.64
CA CYS A 81 7.38 14.96 -10.14
C CYS A 81 7.23 13.74 -9.24
N PHE A 82 6.08 13.56 -8.64
CA PHE A 82 5.77 12.34 -7.90
C PHE A 82 4.59 11.58 -8.53
N TYR A 83 4.73 10.27 -8.62
CA TYR A 83 3.67 9.45 -9.17
C TYR A 83 2.59 9.15 -8.14
N VAL A 84 1.35 9.04 -8.61
CA VAL A 84 0.20 8.65 -7.79
C VAL A 84 -0.54 7.52 -8.52
N PRO A 85 -0.28 6.25 -8.16
CA PRO A 85 -0.99 5.14 -8.77
C PRO A 85 -2.46 5.19 -8.36
N VAL A 86 -3.33 5.11 -9.34
CA VAL A 86 -4.79 5.14 -9.14
C VAL A 86 -5.38 3.91 -9.79
N ASN A 87 -6.13 3.14 -9.02
CA ASN A 87 -6.76 1.92 -9.52
C ASN A 87 -7.75 2.25 -10.65
N PRO A 88 -7.54 1.75 -11.87
CA PRO A 88 -8.43 2.03 -13.00
C PRO A 88 -9.82 1.41 -12.83
N MET A 89 -10.02 0.53 -11.85
CA MET A 89 -11.33 -0.04 -11.51
C MET A 89 -12.11 0.77 -10.47
N ASN A 90 -11.59 1.94 -10.04
CA ASN A 90 -12.33 2.80 -9.14
C ASN A 90 -13.62 3.31 -9.79
N PRO A 91 -14.74 3.40 -9.03
CA PRO A 91 -15.95 4.06 -9.50
C PRO A 91 -15.71 5.53 -9.88
N ALA A 92 -16.50 6.06 -10.81
CA ALA A 92 -16.38 7.43 -11.30
C ALA A 92 -16.37 8.48 -10.18
N GLU A 93 -17.25 8.35 -9.19
CA GLU A 93 -17.32 9.27 -8.05
C GLU A 93 -16.02 9.28 -7.21
N ARG A 94 -15.37 8.12 -7.04
CA ARG A 94 -14.10 8.03 -6.36
C ARG A 94 -12.96 8.65 -7.18
N LEU A 95 -12.95 8.39 -8.49
CA LEU A 95 -12.00 9.02 -9.42
C LEU A 95 -12.14 10.55 -9.39
N ARG A 96 -13.38 11.07 -9.41
CA ARG A 96 -13.65 12.50 -9.32
C ARG A 96 -13.00 13.11 -8.06
N LYS A 97 -13.26 12.54 -6.89
CA LYS A 97 -12.68 13.00 -5.61
C LYS A 97 -11.15 12.97 -5.60
N ILE A 98 -10.55 11.94 -6.22
CA ILE A 98 -9.09 11.81 -6.36
C ILE A 98 -8.55 12.93 -7.26
N MET A 99 -9.15 13.17 -8.42
CA MET A 99 -8.71 14.20 -9.37
C MET A 99 -8.91 15.62 -8.82
N GLU A 100 -10.03 15.89 -8.16
CA GLU A 100 -10.27 17.16 -7.44
C GLU A 100 -9.18 17.42 -6.38
N LYS A 101 -8.75 16.38 -5.65
CA LYS A 101 -7.71 16.51 -4.62
C LYS A 101 -6.33 16.76 -5.22
N LEU A 102 -6.00 16.08 -6.30
CA LEU A 102 -4.69 16.18 -6.93
C LEU A 102 -4.56 17.44 -7.80
N GLU A 103 -5.63 17.84 -8.49
CA GLU A 103 -5.62 18.92 -9.48
C GLU A 103 -4.47 18.73 -10.50
N PRO A 104 -4.40 17.58 -11.18
CA PRO A 104 -3.25 17.24 -12.00
C PRO A 104 -3.15 18.10 -13.26
N GLU A 105 -1.92 18.42 -13.67
CA GLU A 105 -1.63 19.02 -14.97
C GLU A 105 -1.64 17.97 -16.09
N VAL A 106 -1.15 16.78 -15.79
CA VAL A 106 -1.07 15.63 -16.69
C VAL A 106 -1.53 14.38 -15.96
N ILE A 107 -2.19 13.46 -16.67
CA ILE A 107 -2.64 12.14 -16.22
C ILE A 107 -2.08 11.12 -17.19
N ILE A 108 -1.43 10.07 -16.68
CA ILE A 108 -0.98 8.96 -17.52
C ILE A 108 -2.01 7.85 -17.49
N SER A 109 -2.57 7.53 -18.65
CA SER A 109 -3.59 6.49 -18.77
C SER A 109 -3.64 5.90 -20.19
N ASP A 110 -4.21 4.70 -20.30
CA ASP A 110 -4.62 4.14 -21.57
C ASP A 110 -5.96 4.72 -22.06
N GLU A 111 -6.40 4.33 -23.27
CA GLU A 111 -7.67 4.82 -23.84
C GLU A 111 -8.88 4.48 -22.96
N LYS A 112 -8.87 3.32 -22.27
CA LYS A 112 -9.95 2.93 -21.36
C LYS A 112 -10.06 3.86 -20.16
N GLY A 113 -8.94 4.21 -19.53
CA GLY A 113 -8.93 5.16 -18.43
C GLY A 113 -9.27 6.59 -18.88
N LYS A 114 -8.90 6.98 -20.10
CA LYS A 114 -9.30 8.25 -20.72
C LYS A 114 -10.83 8.36 -20.87
N GLU A 115 -11.48 7.30 -21.38
CA GLU A 115 -12.93 7.23 -21.46
C GLU A 115 -13.61 7.31 -20.08
N GLN A 116 -13.03 6.66 -19.07
CA GLN A 116 -13.53 6.76 -17.69
C GLN A 116 -13.42 8.19 -17.15
N LEU A 117 -12.31 8.87 -17.38
CA LEU A 117 -12.10 10.26 -16.93
C LEU A 117 -13.05 11.24 -17.62
N ALA A 118 -13.33 11.07 -18.92
CA ALA A 118 -14.33 11.83 -19.64
C ALA A 118 -15.75 11.71 -19.04
N ALA A 119 -16.06 10.55 -18.47
CA ALA A 119 -17.33 10.31 -17.78
C ALA A 119 -17.37 10.91 -16.35
N VAL A 120 -16.22 11.24 -15.78
CA VAL A 120 -16.10 11.83 -14.43
C VAL A 120 -16.28 13.34 -14.46
N GLU A 121 -15.56 14.03 -15.33
CA GLU A 121 -15.56 15.48 -15.47
C GLU A 121 -15.10 15.88 -16.86
N VAL A 122 -15.80 16.80 -17.49
CA VAL A 122 -15.46 17.32 -18.82
C VAL A 122 -14.10 18.04 -18.77
N GLY A 123 -13.19 17.64 -19.66
CA GLY A 123 -11.86 18.23 -19.79
C GLY A 123 -10.74 17.47 -19.10
N LEU A 124 -11.03 16.48 -18.25
CA LEU A 124 -9.98 15.61 -17.67
C LEU A 124 -9.32 14.74 -18.74
N GLU A 125 -10.06 14.31 -19.74
CA GLU A 125 -9.57 13.51 -20.86
C GLU A 125 -8.53 14.26 -21.71
N GLU A 126 -8.58 15.59 -21.74
CA GLU A 126 -7.61 16.43 -22.46
C GLU A 126 -6.23 16.44 -21.79
N LYS A 127 -6.17 16.11 -20.49
CA LYS A 127 -4.94 16.00 -19.71
C LYS A 127 -4.29 14.63 -19.82
N VAL A 128 -4.95 13.68 -20.46
CA VAL A 128 -4.45 12.28 -20.54
C VAL A 128 -3.39 12.16 -21.64
N ILE A 129 -2.29 11.54 -21.25
CA ILE A 129 -1.21 11.13 -22.15
C ILE A 129 -1.05 9.62 -22.05
N GLY A 130 -1.10 8.91 -23.18
CA GLY A 130 -0.81 7.47 -23.26
C GLY A 130 0.69 7.20 -23.10
N PRO A 131 1.08 6.09 -22.44
CA PRO A 131 2.49 5.73 -22.28
C PRO A 131 3.20 5.54 -23.63
N GLU A 132 2.52 4.99 -24.64
CA GLU A 132 3.01 4.84 -26.00
C GLU A 132 3.32 6.19 -26.67
N THR A 133 2.52 7.22 -26.40
CA THR A 133 2.74 8.58 -26.92
C THR A 133 4.03 9.17 -26.37
N LEU A 134 4.30 8.99 -25.07
CA LEU A 134 5.52 9.45 -24.43
C LEU A 134 6.77 8.74 -24.99
N LEU A 135 6.65 7.48 -25.34
CA LEU A 135 7.74 6.69 -25.94
C LEU A 135 7.93 6.97 -27.44
N ALA A 136 6.87 7.32 -28.16
CA ALA A 136 6.92 7.54 -29.61
C ALA A 136 7.57 8.89 -29.98
N THR A 137 7.48 9.89 -29.12
CA THR A 137 7.95 11.25 -29.42
C THR A 137 9.46 11.43 -29.33
N THR A 138 10.17 10.58 -28.59
CA THR A 138 11.62 10.77 -28.29
C THR A 138 12.55 9.85 -29.06
N GLY A 139 12.09 8.99 -29.92
CA GLY A 139 12.98 8.01 -30.55
C GLY A 139 13.70 7.12 -29.49
N THR A 140 14.88 6.59 -29.84
CA THR A 140 15.59 5.66 -28.94
C THR A 140 16.62 6.32 -28.03
N GLU A 141 16.98 7.61 -28.24
CA GLU A 141 18.02 8.30 -27.48
C GLU A 141 17.61 9.74 -27.13
N LEU A 142 17.99 10.17 -25.92
CA LEU A 142 17.81 11.55 -25.50
C LEU A 142 18.73 12.49 -26.28
N SER A 143 18.22 13.66 -26.66
CA SER A 143 19.05 14.76 -27.12
C SER A 143 19.94 15.30 -25.99
N GLU A 144 21.00 16.05 -26.34
CA GLU A 144 21.85 16.71 -25.34
C GLU A 144 21.03 17.69 -24.48
N GLU A 145 20.07 18.40 -25.07
CA GLU A 145 19.19 19.33 -24.37
C GLU A 145 18.30 18.62 -23.35
N GLN A 146 17.66 17.52 -23.75
CA GLN A 146 16.84 16.70 -22.84
C GLN A 146 17.64 16.13 -21.69
N ARG A 147 18.85 15.63 -21.97
CA ARG A 147 19.77 15.10 -20.96
C ARG A 147 20.17 16.17 -19.96
N SER A 148 20.59 17.35 -20.46
CA SER A 148 20.96 18.49 -19.63
C SER A 148 19.80 18.97 -18.75
N LYS A 149 18.56 18.95 -19.28
CA LYS A 149 17.36 19.32 -18.50
C LYS A 149 17.09 18.33 -17.37
N LEU A 150 17.17 17.00 -17.61
CA LEU A 150 17.02 16.00 -16.55
C LEU A 150 18.11 16.14 -15.47
N GLU A 151 19.38 16.38 -15.87
CA GLU A 151 20.48 16.61 -14.93
C GLU A 151 20.23 17.87 -14.07
N GLN A 152 19.70 18.94 -14.67
CA GLN A 152 19.35 20.15 -13.93
C GLN A 152 18.23 19.88 -12.91
N ILE A 153 17.19 19.13 -13.29
CA ILE A 153 16.10 18.72 -12.37
C ILE A 153 16.68 17.89 -11.22
N GLN A 154 17.49 16.90 -11.53
CA GLN A 154 18.13 16.05 -10.52
C GLN A 154 19.08 16.84 -9.60
N GLY A 155 19.78 17.85 -10.13
CA GLY A 155 20.67 18.72 -9.34
C GLY A 155 19.95 19.57 -8.29
N GLN A 156 18.65 19.81 -8.44
CA GLN A 156 17.80 20.55 -7.50
C GLN A 156 17.15 19.70 -6.42
N TRP A 157 17.30 18.38 -6.49
CA TRP A 157 16.65 17.42 -5.62
C TRP A 157 16.94 17.65 -4.12
N LYS A 158 15.91 17.43 -3.32
CA LYS A 158 15.96 17.47 -1.87
C LYS A 158 15.47 16.15 -1.28
N GLU A 159 16.03 15.76 -0.16
CA GLU A 159 15.66 14.55 0.57
C GLU A 159 14.16 14.43 0.88
N ARG A 160 13.50 15.57 1.10
CA ARG A 160 12.06 15.64 1.44
C ARG A 160 11.15 15.75 0.22
N ASP A 161 11.70 15.78 -1.00
CA ASP A 161 10.88 15.77 -2.20
C ASP A 161 10.05 14.48 -2.24
N ILE A 162 8.79 14.64 -2.60
CA ILE A 162 7.82 13.54 -2.60
C ILE A 162 8.20 12.59 -3.73
N LEU A 163 8.22 11.29 -3.44
CA LEU A 163 8.47 10.22 -4.40
C LEU A 163 7.15 9.67 -4.94
N TYR A 164 6.19 9.44 -4.06
CA TYR A 164 4.87 8.94 -4.43
C TYR A 164 3.76 9.43 -3.50
N GLY A 165 2.53 9.35 -4.00
CA GLY A 165 1.31 9.47 -3.23
C GLY A 165 0.45 8.22 -3.34
N ILE A 166 -0.10 7.72 -2.23
CA ILE A 166 -1.03 6.58 -2.22
C ILE A 166 -2.32 6.99 -1.53
N PHE A 167 -3.45 6.71 -2.19
CA PHE A 167 -4.76 6.99 -1.63
C PHE A 167 -5.25 5.88 -0.72
N THR A 168 -5.75 6.27 0.44
CA THR A 168 -6.45 5.39 1.39
C THR A 168 -7.85 5.90 1.67
N SER A 169 -8.71 5.06 2.26
CA SER A 169 -10.03 5.50 2.75
C SER A 169 -9.87 6.56 3.83
N GLY A 170 -10.76 7.55 3.81
CA GLY A 170 -10.75 8.66 4.75
C GLY A 170 -11.95 8.65 5.69
N SER A 171 -11.72 8.94 6.98
CA SER A 171 -12.78 9.04 7.98
C SER A 171 -13.83 10.12 7.66
N THR A 172 -13.52 11.08 6.78
CA THR A 172 -14.45 12.11 6.29
C THR A 172 -15.27 11.69 5.06
N GLY A 173 -15.02 10.48 4.49
CA GLY A 173 -15.65 10.00 3.24
C GLY A 173 -14.98 10.51 1.96
N THR A 174 -13.88 11.26 2.10
CA THR A 174 -13.01 11.66 1.00
C THR A 174 -11.70 10.88 1.10
N PRO A 175 -11.22 10.26 0.01
CA PRO A 175 -9.95 9.56 0.01
C PRO A 175 -8.79 10.49 0.39
N LYS A 176 -7.85 9.99 1.21
CA LYS A 176 -6.66 10.73 1.64
C LYS A 176 -5.44 10.26 0.85
N ALA A 177 -4.68 11.20 0.30
CA ALA A 177 -3.40 10.91 -0.33
C ALA A 177 -2.28 11.02 0.70
N ILE A 178 -1.65 9.91 1.05
CA ILE A 178 -0.46 9.87 1.90
C ILE A 178 0.74 10.08 0.98
N VAL A 179 1.56 11.08 1.25
CA VAL A 179 2.73 11.41 0.42
C VAL A 179 4.02 11.09 1.17
N VAL A 180 4.92 10.38 0.47
CA VAL A 180 6.16 9.84 1.03
C VAL A 180 7.34 10.32 0.22
N SER A 181 8.41 10.74 0.92
CA SER A 181 9.61 11.28 0.30
C SER A 181 10.61 10.21 -0.13
N HIS A 182 11.53 10.58 -1.04
CA HIS A 182 12.69 9.78 -1.41
C HIS A 182 13.51 9.35 -0.19
N GLY A 183 13.79 10.29 0.73
CA GLY A 183 14.57 10.01 1.91
C GLY A 183 13.93 9.00 2.85
N ALA A 184 12.61 9.07 3.04
CA ALA A 184 11.87 8.12 3.87
C ALA A 184 11.95 6.69 3.30
N VAL A 185 11.70 6.55 1.99
CA VAL A 185 11.80 5.26 1.30
C VAL A 185 13.23 4.72 1.32
N SER A 186 14.21 5.53 0.94
CA SER A 186 15.63 5.10 0.88
C SER A 186 16.14 4.58 2.22
N ARG A 187 15.81 5.27 3.33
CA ARG A 187 16.20 4.81 4.68
C ARG A 187 15.53 3.51 5.07
N PHE A 188 14.23 3.42 4.83
CA PHE A 188 13.48 2.22 5.17
C PHE A 188 13.97 1.00 4.39
N ILE A 189 14.07 1.12 3.06
CA ILE A 189 14.43 -0.01 2.19
C ILE A 189 15.86 -0.48 2.45
N ARG A 190 16.79 0.43 2.76
CA ARG A 190 18.15 0.05 3.15
C ARG A 190 18.15 -0.88 4.35
N HIS A 191 17.47 -0.50 5.44
CA HIS A 191 17.38 -1.37 6.62
C HIS A 191 16.61 -2.66 6.32
N PHE A 192 15.57 -2.58 5.49
CA PHE A 192 14.78 -3.73 5.07
C PHE A 192 15.63 -4.75 4.30
N THR A 193 16.40 -4.29 3.32
CA THR A 193 17.25 -5.17 2.51
C THR A 193 18.43 -5.73 3.30
N GLU A 194 19.01 -4.95 4.22
CA GLU A 194 20.10 -5.39 5.10
C GLU A 194 19.62 -6.48 6.08
N ILE A 195 18.50 -6.26 6.78
CA ILE A 195 17.96 -7.21 7.79
C ILE A 195 17.55 -8.52 7.15
N PHE A 196 16.91 -8.44 5.99
CA PHE A 196 16.41 -9.63 5.29
C PHE A 196 17.40 -10.19 4.26
N GLU A 197 18.62 -9.66 4.21
CA GLU A 197 19.71 -10.14 3.34
C GLU A 197 19.28 -10.25 1.87
N ILE A 198 18.52 -9.26 1.36
CA ILE A 198 18.09 -9.21 -0.03
C ILE A 198 19.28 -8.73 -0.88
N THR A 199 19.60 -9.49 -1.92
CA THR A 199 20.75 -9.25 -2.79
C THR A 199 20.37 -9.28 -4.27
N SER A 200 21.34 -8.98 -5.15
CA SER A 200 21.14 -9.06 -6.61
C SER A 200 20.87 -10.48 -7.13
N GLU A 201 21.05 -11.50 -6.31
CA GLU A 201 20.76 -12.90 -6.67
C GLU A 201 19.32 -13.31 -6.36
N ASP A 202 18.56 -12.40 -5.75
CA ASP A 202 17.17 -12.66 -5.40
C ASP A 202 16.22 -12.32 -6.55
N VAL A 203 15.09 -13.01 -6.54
CA VAL A 203 13.95 -12.79 -7.44
C VAL A 203 12.74 -12.47 -6.57
N ILE A 204 12.26 -11.24 -6.65
CA ILE A 204 11.17 -10.71 -5.83
C ILE A 204 9.84 -10.91 -6.55
N GLY A 205 8.94 -11.71 -5.99
CA GLY A 205 7.59 -11.94 -6.52
C GLY A 205 6.60 -10.90 -6.03
N ASN A 206 6.36 -9.85 -6.80
CA ASN A 206 5.44 -8.78 -6.43
C ASN A 206 3.97 -9.19 -6.59
N GLN A 207 3.26 -9.29 -5.47
CA GLN A 207 1.82 -9.55 -5.40
C GLN A 207 0.99 -8.27 -5.48
N ALA A 208 1.37 -7.27 -4.68
CA ALA A 208 0.58 -6.06 -4.49
C ALA A 208 0.43 -5.24 -5.76
N PRO A 209 -0.76 -4.66 -6.04
CA PRO A 209 -0.90 -3.64 -7.05
C PRO A 209 -0.10 -2.38 -6.65
N PHE A 210 0.20 -1.51 -7.62
CA PHE A 210 1.07 -0.35 -7.37
C PHE A 210 0.42 0.75 -6.54
N ASP A 211 -0.90 0.78 -6.45
CA ASP A 211 -1.68 1.66 -5.58
C ASP A 211 -1.70 1.21 -4.09
N PHE A 212 -0.89 0.18 -3.75
CA PHE A 212 -0.65 -0.29 -2.39
C PHE A 212 0.81 -0.13 -1.98
N ASP A 213 1.06 0.37 -0.78
CA ASP A 213 2.40 0.60 -0.24
C ASP A 213 3.23 -0.68 -0.03
N VAL A 214 2.58 -1.85 0.01
CA VAL A 214 3.29 -3.14 0.01
C VAL A 214 4.19 -3.28 -1.22
N SER A 215 3.77 -2.75 -2.39
CA SER A 215 4.55 -2.76 -3.63
C SER A 215 5.86 -1.98 -3.53
N VAL A 216 5.90 -0.96 -2.69
CA VAL A 216 7.08 -0.11 -2.44
C VAL A 216 8.27 -0.94 -1.98
N LYS A 217 8.06 -1.93 -1.09
CA LYS A 217 9.12 -2.81 -0.62
C LYS A 217 9.73 -3.63 -1.76
N ASP A 218 8.88 -4.17 -2.61
CA ASP A 218 9.33 -5.01 -3.73
C ASP A 218 10.09 -4.18 -4.77
N ILE A 219 9.51 -3.07 -5.22
CA ILE A 219 10.08 -2.18 -6.24
C ILE A 219 11.42 -1.62 -5.79
N TYR A 220 11.46 -1.02 -4.60
CA TYR A 220 12.67 -0.31 -4.17
C TYR A 220 13.73 -1.22 -3.57
N SER A 221 13.37 -2.41 -3.06
CA SER A 221 14.36 -3.45 -2.76
C SER A 221 15.05 -3.94 -4.03
N SER A 222 14.30 -4.17 -5.12
CA SER A 222 14.85 -4.50 -6.42
C SER A 222 15.82 -3.41 -6.91
N ILE A 223 15.39 -2.14 -6.90
CA ILE A 223 16.22 -1.00 -7.33
C ILE A 223 17.50 -0.87 -6.50
N MET A 224 17.46 -1.05 -5.18
CA MET A 224 18.63 -0.85 -4.33
C MET A 224 19.62 -2.02 -4.33
N THR A 225 19.17 -3.23 -4.67
CA THR A 225 20.02 -4.43 -4.58
C THR A 225 20.40 -5.00 -5.93
N GLY A 226 19.68 -4.66 -6.99
CA GLY A 226 19.79 -5.29 -8.31
C GLY A 226 19.06 -6.63 -8.42
N ALA A 227 18.21 -6.97 -7.45
CA ALA A 227 17.32 -8.13 -7.52
C ALA A 227 16.31 -8.00 -8.66
N GLN A 228 15.95 -9.12 -9.29
CA GLN A 228 14.90 -9.11 -10.30
C GLN A 228 13.52 -8.92 -9.66
N LEU A 229 12.68 -8.08 -10.24
CA LEU A 229 11.28 -7.90 -9.87
C LEU A 229 10.38 -8.69 -10.83
N VAL A 230 9.58 -9.62 -10.32
CA VAL A 230 8.59 -10.39 -11.10
C VAL A 230 7.20 -9.91 -10.73
N LEU A 231 6.50 -9.30 -11.67
CA LEU A 231 5.14 -8.81 -11.49
C LEU A 231 4.14 -9.94 -11.69
N ILE A 232 3.46 -10.34 -10.62
CA ILE A 232 2.51 -11.45 -10.64
C ILE A 232 1.11 -10.91 -10.99
N PRO A 233 0.44 -11.43 -12.04
CA PRO A 233 -0.93 -11.04 -12.37
C PRO A 233 -1.91 -11.32 -11.24
N LYS A 234 -2.84 -10.38 -11.01
CA LYS A 234 -3.84 -10.49 -9.93
C LYS A 234 -4.71 -11.74 -10.07
N GLU A 235 -5.10 -12.09 -11.28
CA GLU A 235 -5.96 -13.23 -11.59
C GLU A 235 -5.31 -14.59 -11.26
N TYR A 236 -3.97 -14.66 -11.15
CA TYR A 236 -3.30 -15.92 -10.79
C TYR A 236 -3.61 -16.36 -9.36
N PHE A 237 -3.92 -15.42 -8.47
CA PHE A 237 -4.26 -15.74 -7.08
C PHE A 237 -5.57 -16.52 -6.94
N SER A 238 -6.51 -16.37 -7.87
CA SER A 238 -7.74 -17.17 -7.93
C SER A 238 -7.53 -18.55 -8.57
N THR A 239 -6.33 -18.82 -9.13
CA THR A 239 -5.98 -20.07 -9.80
C THR A 239 -4.61 -20.54 -9.29
N PRO A 240 -4.51 -21.11 -8.07
CA PRO A 240 -3.24 -21.47 -7.43
C PRO A 240 -2.28 -22.31 -8.28
N PRO A 241 -2.71 -23.29 -9.08
CA PRO A 241 -1.78 -24.00 -9.97
C PRO A 241 -1.01 -23.08 -10.91
N ARG A 242 -1.70 -22.14 -11.55
CA ARG A 242 -1.08 -21.16 -12.46
C ARG A 242 -0.11 -20.22 -11.73
N LEU A 243 -0.49 -19.77 -10.53
CA LEU A 243 0.37 -18.98 -9.67
C LEU A 243 1.66 -19.73 -9.32
N LEU A 244 1.53 -20.95 -8.83
CA LEU A 244 2.68 -21.73 -8.35
C LEU A 244 3.60 -22.16 -9.49
N ASP A 245 3.06 -22.49 -10.66
CA ASP A 245 3.87 -22.71 -11.85
C ASP A 245 4.68 -21.44 -12.20
N TYR A 246 4.04 -20.28 -12.19
CA TYR A 246 4.72 -19.02 -12.47
C TYR A 246 5.83 -18.69 -11.45
N LEU A 247 5.58 -18.89 -10.15
CA LEU A 247 6.60 -18.70 -9.11
C LEU A 247 7.81 -19.64 -9.30
N CYS A 248 7.55 -20.92 -9.61
CA CYS A 248 8.60 -21.92 -9.84
C CYS A 248 9.40 -21.63 -11.12
N ASP A 249 8.72 -21.30 -12.20
CA ASP A 249 9.35 -21.06 -13.51
C ASP A 249 10.22 -19.80 -13.49
N LYS A 250 9.77 -18.75 -12.77
CA LYS A 250 10.54 -17.53 -12.52
C LYS A 250 11.55 -17.67 -11.38
N LYS A 251 11.61 -18.81 -10.68
CA LYS A 251 12.50 -19.08 -9.55
C LYS A 251 12.43 -18.00 -8.47
N VAL A 252 11.22 -17.58 -8.11
CA VAL A 252 10.99 -16.55 -7.11
C VAL A 252 11.59 -16.95 -5.77
N THR A 253 12.35 -16.05 -5.13
CA THR A 253 13.04 -16.29 -3.84
C THR A 253 12.41 -15.54 -2.67
N ASN A 254 11.71 -14.42 -2.95
CA ASN A 254 11.13 -13.56 -1.92
C ASN A 254 9.66 -13.30 -2.20
N LEU A 255 8.82 -13.51 -1.20
CA LEU A 255 7.41 -13.16 -1.18
C LEU A 255 7.21 -12.11 -0.07
N THR A 256 6.81 -10.88 -0.45
CA THR A 256 6.39 -9.84 0.51
C THR A 256 4.91 -9.53 0.24
N TRP A 257 4.04 -10.38 0.78
CA TRP A 257 2.64 -10.44 0.38
C TRP A 257 1.67 -10.02 1.49
N ALA A 258 0.48 -9.63 1.09
CA ALA A 258 -0.63 -9.50 2.03
C ALA A 258 -0.99 -10.86 2.63
N VAL A 259 -1.39 -10.88 3.90
CA VAL A 259 -1.85 -12.11 4.58
C VAL A 259 -2.97 -12.79 3.81
N SER A 260 -3.93 -12.02 3.28
CA SER A 260 -5.03 -12.53 2.47
C SER A 260 -4.57 -13.32 1.24
N ALA A 261 -3.49 -12.90 0.58
CA ALA A 261 -2.93 -13.62 -0.58
C ALA A 261 -2.33 -14.97 -0.19
N LEU A 262 -1.53 -15.02 0.89
CA LEU A 262 -0.97 -16.26 1.41
C LEU A 262 -2.07 -17.22 1.87
N THR A 263 -3.06 -16.70 2.60
CA THR A 263 -4.20 -17.47 3.09
C THR A 263 -5.03 -18.06 1.96
N LEU A 264 -5.23 -17.32 0.88
CA LEU A 264 -5.98 -17.80 -0.28
C LEU A 264 -5.29 -19.00 -0.93
N VAL A 265 -3.98 -18.94 -1.13
CA VAL A 265 -3.19 -20.05 -1.72
C VAL A 265 -3.27 -21.29 -0.85
N SER A 266 -3.10 -21.17 0.48
CA SER A 266 -3.16 -22.31 1.40
C SER A 266 -4.58 -22.84 1.58
N ALA A 267 -5.61 -21.98 1.66
CA ALA A 267 -7.01 -22.41 1.77
C ALA A 267 -7.50 -23.17 0.53
N LEU A 268 -7.05 -22.78 -0.65
CA LEU A 268 -7.32 -23.46 -1.92
C LEU A 268 -6.40 -24.69 -2.14
N LYS A 269 -5.59 -25.07 -1.14
CA LYS A 269 -4.65 -26.21 -1.17
C LYS A 269 -3.64 -26.14 -2.33
N GLY A 270 -3.28 -24.94 -2.77
CA GLY A 270 -2.36 -24.73 -3.87
C GLY A 270 -1.02 -25.43 -3.66
N LEU A 271 -0.43 -25.33 -2.47
CA LEU A 271 0.85 -25.95 -2.11
C LEU A 271 0.85 -27.50 -2.13
N ASN A 272 -0.31 -28.15 -2.31
CA ASN A 272 -0.38 -29.59 -2.58
C ASN A 272 -0.20 -29.91 -4.07
N TYR A 273 -0.40 -28.92 -4.95
CA TYR A 273 -0.14 -29.07 -6.38
C TYR A 273 1.36 -28.94 -6.68
N ARG A 274 1.98 -27.84 -6.29
CA ARG A 274 3.40 -27.56 -6.53
C ARG A 274 3.93 -26.65 -5.42
N VAL A 275 5.16 -26.87 -4.98
CA VAL A 275 5.83 -26.07 -3.97
C VAL A 275 6.90 -25.21 -4.66
N PRO A 276 6.93 -23.89 -4.44
CA PRO A 276 7.96 -23.01 -4.99
C PRO A 276 9.24 -23.09 -4.12
N GLU A 277 9.99 -24.17 -4.27
CA GLU A 277 11.16 -24.51 -3.43
C GLU A 277 12.30 -23.48 -3.48
N SER A 278 12.31 -22.59 -4.49
CA SER A 278 13.26 -21.48 -4.57
C SER A 278 12.99 -20.37 -3.53
N VAL A 279 11.80 -20.35 -2.91
CA VAL A 279 11.43 -19.32 -1.94
C VAL A 279 12.25 -19.47 -0.66
N LYS A 280 13.02 -18.43 -0.34
CA LYS A 280 13.87 -18.32 0.86
C LYS A 280 13.21 -17.51 1.97
N ARG A 281 12.31 -16.57 1.60
CA ARG A 281 11.68 -15.62 2.53
C ARG A 281 10.21 -15.45 2.21
N VAL A 282 9.37 -15.56 3.25
CA VAL A 282 7.94 -15.28 3.20
C VAL A 282 7.65 -14.21 4.24
N MET A 283 7.50 -12.99 3.80
CA MET A 283 7.21 -11.83 4.63
C MET A 283 5.78 -11.39 4.38
N PHE A 284 5.03 -11.08 5.42
CA PHE A 284 3.62 -10.74 5.27
C PHE A 284 3.21 -9.60 6.19
N SER A 285 2.21 -8.86 5.76
CA SER A 285 1.67 -7.70 6.48
C SER A 285 0.21 -7.45 6.13
N GLY A 286 -0.37 -6.46 6.80
CA GLY A 286 -1.68 -5.95 6.47
C GLY A 286 -2.78 -6.47 7.37
N GLU A 287 -2.76 -7.74 7.74
CA GLU A 287 -3.77 -8.40 8.57
C GLU A 287 -3.07 -9.33 9.58
N ALA A 288 -3.81 -9.79 10.59
CA ALA A 288 -3.31 -10.83 11.47
C ALA A 288 -3.22 -12.17 10.70
N MET A 289 -2.05 -12.81 10.70
CA MET A 289 -1.84 -14.10 10.06
C MET A 289 -2.47 -15.21 10.91
N PRO A 290 -3.43 -15.98 10.39
CA PRO A 290 -3.96 -17.15 11.10
C PRO A 290 -2.88 -18.22 11.27
N PRO A 291 -2.56 -18.68 12.49
CA PRO A 291 -1.50 -19.64 12.74
C PRO A 291 -1.65 -20.93 11.93
N LYS A 292 -2.87 -21.44 11.78
CA LYS A 292 -3.16 -22.60 10.96
C LYS A 292 -2.70 -22.45 9.50
N GLN A 293 -2.90 -21.27 8.92
CA GLN A 293 -2.49 -21.00 7.52
C GLN A 293 -0.98 -20.84 7.42
N LEU A 294 -0.36 -20.22 8.42
CA LEU A 294 1.10 -20.08 8.48
C LEU A 294 1.78 -21.45 8.57
N ARG A 295 1.30 -22.37 9.42
CA ARG A 295 1.87 -23.73 9.54
C ARG A 295 1.87 -24.48 8.22
N ILE A 296 0.83 -24.34 7.38
CA ILE A 296 0.80 -24.97 6.05
C ILE A 296 1.99 -24.50 5.19
N TRP A 297 2.31 -23.20 5.22
CA TRP A 297 3.45 -22.66 4.51
C TRP A 297 4.78 -23.13 5.11
N GLN A 298 4.91 -23.13 6.45
CA GLN A 298 6.12 -23.59 7.15
C GLN A 298 6.41 -25.08 6.89
N GLU A 299 5.38 -25.92 6.85
CA GLU A 299 5.52 -27.36 6.52
C GLU A 299 5.98 -27.59 5.08
N LYS A 300 5.53 -26.75 4.14
CA LYS A 300 5.88 -26.87 2.71
C LYS A 300 7.21 -26.22 2.35
N LEU A 301 7.63 -25.20 3.09
CA LEU A 301 8.87 -24.45 2.90
C LEU A 301 9.67 -24.41 4.23
N PRO A 302 10.17 -25.56 4.72
CA PRO A 302 10.80 -25.64 6.03
C PRO A 302 12.09 -24.84 6.15
N ASP A 303 12.78 -24.56 5.03
CA ASP A 303 14.03 -23.80 5.00
C ASP A 303 13.81 -22.30 4.79
N ALA A 304 12.57 -21.85 4.54
CA ALA A 304 12.26 -20.46 4.33
C ALA A 304 12.15 -19.69 5.66
N LYS A 305 12.64 -18.45 5.67
CA LYS A 305 12.46 -17.51 6.79
C LYS A 305 11.05 -16.90 6.69
N PHE A 306 10.28 -16.96 7.78
CA PHE A 306 8.95 -16.34 7.87
C PHE A 306 9.02 -15.10 8.75
N VAL A 307 8.39 -13.99 8.31
CA VAL A 307 8.43 -12.71 9.04
C VAL A 307 7.07 -12.04 9.02
N ASN A 308 6.56 -11.70 10.20
CA ASN A 308 5.41 -10.81 10.34
C ASN A 308 5.88 -9.36 10.34
N LEU A 309 5.27 -8.54 9.49
CA LEU A 309 5.56 -7.11 9.34
C LEU A 309 4.34 -6.30 9.74
N TYR A 310 4.54 -5.22 10.50
CA TYR A 310 3.45 -4.33 10.89
C TYR A 310 3.80 -2.86 10.61
N GLY A 311 2.80 -2.12 10.16
CA GLY A 311 2.85 -0.67 9.99
C GLY A 311 1.75 -0.16 9.06
N PRO A 312 1.31 1.10 9.24
CA PRO A 312 0.47 1.81 8.28
C PRO A 312 1.29 2.55 7.23
N THR A 313 0.66 2.99 6.16
CA THR A 313 1.27 3.71 5.03
C THR A 313 1.97 5.00 5.46
N GLU A 314 1.46 5.66 6.50
CA GLU A 314 1.98 6.93 7.04
C GLU A 314 3.38 6.82 7.67
N ILE A 315 3.88 5.61 7.86
CA ILE A 315 5.24 5.38 8.37
C ILE A 315 6.13 4.68 7.32
N THR A 316 5.76 4.78 6.06
CA THR A 316 6.47 4.14 4.94
C THR A 316 6.51 2.62 5.12
N CYS A 317 5.40 1.96 4.78
CA CYS A 317 5.14 0.52 4.79
C CYS A 317 5.08 -0.13 6.18
N ASN A 318 6.21 -0.30 6.88
CA ASN A 318 6.24 -1.05 8.14
C ASN A 318 7.16 -0.39 9.17
N CYS A 319 6.77 -0.40 10.44
CA CYS A 319 7.59 0.10 11.54
C CYS A 319 8.17 -0.99 12.43
N THR A 320 7.56 -2.17 12.45
CA THR A 320 8.07 -3.32 13.20
C THR A 320 8.14 -4.58 12.34
N TYR A 321 8.94 -5.54 12.78
CA TYR A 321 9.06 -6.87 12.21
C TYR A 321 9.25 -7.91 13.31
N PHE A 322 8.76 -9.13 13.03
CA PHE A 322 8.89 -10.28 13.91
C PHE A 322 9.31 -11.52 13.12
N PRO A 323 10.56 -12.00 13.25
CA PRO A 323 10.97 -13.28 12.71
C PRO A 323 10.24 -14.42 13.43
N ILE A 324 9.69 -15.36 12.67
CA ILE A 324 8.90 -16.46 13.21
C ILE A 324 9.76 -17.73 13.22
N GLU A 325 10.26 -18.07 14.41
CA GLU A 325 11.20 -19.17 14.62
C GLU A 325 10.55 -20.47 15.14
N ARG A 326 9.23 -20.41 15.42
CA ARG A 326 8.46 -21.56 15.90
C ARG A 326 7.09 -21.65 15.24
N GLN A 327 6.42 -22.74 15.42
CA GLN A 327 5.00 -22.85 15.12
C GLN A 327 4.16 -22.23 16.25
N TYR A 328 3.01 -21.68 15.89
CA TYR A 328 2.03 -21.06 16.77
C TYR A 328 0.75 -21.90 16.81
N GLU A 329 0.14 -22.05 17.98
CA GLU A 329 -1.16 -22.66 18.14
C GLU A 329 -2.28 -21.72 17.64
N ASP A 330 -3.45 -22.28 17.29
CA ASP A 330 -4.55 -21.49 16.71
C ASP A 330 -5.07 -20.40 17.65
N SER A 331 -4.90 -20.55 18.95
CA SER A 331 -5.28 -19.58 19.99
C SER A 331 -4.24 -18.48 20.23
N GLU A 332 -3.02 -18.65 19.76
CA GLU A 332 -1.93 -17.71 19.98
C GLU A 332 -1.97 -16.53 18.98
N LYS A 333 -1.50 -15.40 19.43
CA LYS A 333 -1.26 -14.21 18.57
C LYS A 333 0.19 -14.17 18.14
N ILE A 334 0.43 -13.99 16.85
CA ILE A 334 1.77 -13.74 16.31
C ILE A 334 2.12 -12.28 16.60
N PRO A 335 3.24 -11.97 17.28
CA PRO A 335 3.63 -10.60 17.58
C PRO A 335 3.80 -9.74 16.33
N ALA A 336 3.52 -8.43 16.46
CA ALA A 336 3.93 -7.42 15.49
C ALA A 336 5.45 -7.14 15.58
N GLY A 337 6.07 -7.51 16.69
CA GLY A 337 7.52 -7.53 16.89
C GLY A 337 8.11 -6.23 17.38
N LYS A 338 9.38 -5.98 17.00
CA LYS A 338 10.19 -4.83 17.43
C LYS A 338 10.41 -3.85 16.28
N ALA A 339 10.75 -2.61 16.64
CA ALA A 339 10.99 -1.55 15.68
C ALA A 339 12.18 -1.85 14.73
N PHE A 340 12.02 -1.45 13.45
CA PHE A 340 13.15 -1.39 12.53
C PHE A 340 14.21 -0.38 13.02
N PRO A 341 15.50 -0.57 12.68
CA PRO A 341 16.53 0.43 12.92
C PRO A 341 16.13 1.81 12.37
N GLY A 342 16.53 2.88 13.08
CA GLY A 342 16.16 4.25 12.70
C GLY A 342 14.72 4.65 13.04
N ARG A 343 13.94 3.75 13.64
CA ARG A 343 12.56 4.01 14.11
C ARG A 343 12.45 3.82 15.61
N ARG A 344 11.53 4.58 16.20
CA ARG A 344 11.07 4.39 17.58
C ARG A 344 9.59 4.05 17.53
N VAL A 345 9.23 2.87 18.02
CA VAL A 345 7.82 2.47 18.18
C VAL A 345 7.56 2.35 19.67
N ILE A 346 6.61 3.13 20.17
CA ILE A 346 6.24 3.21 21.56
C ILE A 346 4.74 3.04 21.72
N LEU A 347 4.32 2.65 22.93
CA LEU A 347 2.91 2.62 23.33
C LEU A 347 2.62 3.85 24.17
N VAL A 348 1.48 4.52 23.89
CA VAL A 348 1.06 5.74 24.60
C VAL A 348 -0.36 5.52 25.15
N ASP A 349 -0.56 5.78 26.45
CA ASP A 349 -1.86 5.66 27.10
C ASP A 349 -2.81 6.81 26.74
N GLU A 350 -4.01 6.82 27.35
CA GLU A 350 -5.02 7.86 27.13
C GLU A 350 -4.63 9.22 27.74
N GLU A 351 -3.76 9.23 28.76
CA GLU A 351 -3.23 10.44 29.38
C GLU A 351 -2.01 11.01 28.62
N GLY A 352 -1.58 10.34 27.55
CA GLY A 352 -0.45 10.77 26.74
C GLY A 352 0.91 10.35 27.29
N LYS A 353 0.98 9.40 28.24
CA LYS A 353 2.22 8.89 28.81
C LYS A 353 2.67 7.62 28.07
N GLN A 354 3.98 7.43 28.00
CA GLN A 354 4.55 6.21 27.45
C GLN A 354 4.29 5.02 28.38
N VAL A 355 3.77 3.93 27.82
CA VAL A 355 3.60 2.64 28.49
C VAL A 355 4.85 1.81 28.24
N THR A 356 5.40 1.22 29.31
CA THR A 356 6.60 0.35 29.24
C THR A 356 6.38 -1.02 29.85
N GLU A 357 5.30 -1.20 30.63
CA GLU A 357 5.01 -2.43 31.36
C GLU A 357 4.37 -3.48 30.43
N PRO A 358 4.82 -4.75 30.46
CA PRO A 358 4.20 -5.84 29.72
C PRO A 358 2.72 -6.01 30.05
N GLY A 359 1.91 -6.35 29.07
CA GLY A 359 0.46 -6.56 29.20
C GLY A 359 -0.37 -5.29 29.30
N VAL A 360 0.22 -4.13 29.59
CA VAL A 360 -0.50 -2.84 29.64
C VAL A 360 -0.74 -2.33 28.24
N GLN A 361 -2.00 -1.96 27.95
CA GLN A 361 -2.41 -1.52 26.61
C GLN A 361 -2.14 -0.03 26.41
N GLY A 362 -1.66 0.32 25.22
CA GLY A 362 -1.51 1.69 24.74
C GLY A 362 -1.71 1.81 23.24
N GLU A 363 -1.80 3.05 22.75
CA GLU A 363 -1.80 3.32 21.31
C GLU A 363 -0.38 3.12 20.74
N ILE A 364 -0.27 2.35 19.67
CA ILE A 364 0.99 2.16 18.96
C ILE A 364 1.32 3.46 18.22
N CYS A 365 2.45 4.06 18.54
CA CYS A 365 2.93 5.29 17.93
C CYS A 365 4.32 5.07 17.35
N SER A 366 4.64 5.72 16.23
CA SER A 366 5.94 5.58 15.58
C SER A 366 6.59 6.92 15.28
N ALA A 367 7.85 7.08 15.67
CA ALA A 367 8.70 8.20 15.32
C ALA A 367 9.92 7.74 14.52
N GLY A 368 10.59 8.66 13.81
CA GLY A 368 11.83 8.37 13.10
C GLY A 368 11.88 8.94 11.68
N GLU A 369 12.95 8.62 10.99
CA GLU A 369 13.35 9.25 9.72
C GLU A 369 12.53 8.78 8.48
N SER A 370 11.72 7.73 8.64
CA SER A 370 10.92 7.16 7.55
C SER A 370 9.42 7.47 7.68
N LEU A 371 9.06 8.49 8.45
CA LEU A 371 7.67 8.98 8.45
C LEU A 371 7.31 9.61 7.11
N ALA A 372 6.08 9.40 6.65
CA ALA A 372 5.52 10.10 5.51
C ALA A 372 5.55 11.62 5.72
N ASN A 373 5.53 12.39 4.65
CA ASN A 373 5.45 13.85 4.73
C ASN A 373 4.12 14.29 5.38
N GLY A 374 3.06 13.51 5.18
CA GLY A 374 1.72 13.73 5.70
C GLY A 374 0.65 13.42 4.66
N TYR A 375 -0.49 14.08 4.79
CA TYR A 375 -1.60 13.99 3.84
C TYR A 375 -1.53 15.18 2.86
N TYR A 376 -1.57 14.88 1.57
CA TYR A 376 -1.43 15.88 0.50
C TYR A 376 -2.57 16.90 0.56
N LYS A 377 -2.22 18.20 0.62
CA LYS A 377 -3.15 19.33 0.77
C LYS A 377 -4.11 19.21 1.99
N GLU A 378 -3.67 18.51 3.05
CA GLU A 378 -4.45 18.34 4.30
C GLU A 378 -3.58 18.68 5.53
N PRO A 379 -3.20 19.94 5.73
CA PRO A 379 -2.30 20.32 6.82
C PRO A 379 -2.91 20.10 8.20
N GLU A 380 -4.22 20.32 8.38
CA GLU A 380 -4.90 20.14 9.66
C GLU A 380 -4.95 18.66 10.06
N GLN A 381 -5.36 17.76 9.15
CA GLN A 381 -5.35 16.32 9.40
C GLN A 381 -3.93 15.79 9.59
N THR A 382 -2.96 16.37 8.89
CA THR A 382 -1.55 16.02 9.09
C THR A 382 -1.11 16.39 10.50
N ALA A 383 -1.42 17.60 10.98
CA ALA A 383 -1.07 18.05 12.34
C ALA A 383 -1.78 17.23 13.44
N GLU A 384 -3.00 16.74 13.20
CA GLU A 384 -3.73 15.88 14.13
C GLU A 384 -3.04 14.53 14.34
N LYS A 385 -2.50 13.93 13.28
CA LYS A 385 -1.93 12.56 13.32
C LYS A 385 -0.42 12.54 13.50
N PHE A 386 0.28 13.55 12.99
CA PHE A 386 1.73 13.69 13.10
C PHE A 386 2.05 14.76 14.15
N VAL A 387 2.13 14.33 15.40
CA VAL A 387 2.33 15.21 16.55
C VAL A 387 3.81 15.32 16.94
N LEU A 388 4.18 16.35 17.68
CA LEU A 388 5.45 16.39 18.39
C LEU A 388 5.29 15.67 19.74
N TYR A 389 6.24 14.77 20.05
CA TYR A 389 6.21 13.98 21.26
C TYR A 389 7.64 13.75 21.79
N PRO A 390 7.86 13.80 23.12
CA PRO A 390 9.17 13.51 23.69
C PRO A 390 9.48 12.01 23.61
N VAL A 391 10.43 11.66 22.73
CA VAL A 391 10.96 10.31 22.58
C VAL A 391 12.43 10.34 22.97
N ASP A 392 12.85 9.47 23.90
CA ASP A 392 14.23 9.41 24.42
C ASP A 392 14.75 10.81 24.88
N GLY A 393 13.90 11.62 25.48
CA GLY A 393 14.26 12.95 26.01
C GLY A 393 14.39 14.06 24.96
N THR A 394 14.08 13.80 23.70
CA THR A 394 14.06 14.81 22.63
C THR A 394 12.69 14.87 21.96
N GLU A 395 12.25 16.07 21.62
CA GLU A 395 10.99 16.26 20.90
C GLU A 395 11.14 15.79 19.45
N GLN A 396 10.35 14.80 19.06
CA GLN A 396 10.39 14.20 17.72
C GLN A 396 9.00 14.20 17.10
N ARG A 397 8.95 14.27 15.76
CA ARG A 397 7.72 14.06 15.01
C ARG A 397 7.32 12.59 15.11
N MET A 398 6.10 12.34 15.54
CA MET A 398 5.56 11.01 15.81
C MET A 398 4.20 10.85 15.15
N TYR A 399 3.96 9.70 14.52
CA TYR A 399 2.65 9.34 13.97
C TYR A 399 1.85 8.52 14.96
N ARG A 400 0.60 8.92 15.19
CA ARG A 400 -0.40 8.22 16.01
C ARG A 400 -1.22 7.31 15.11
N THR A 401 -1.07 5.98 15.29
CA THR A 401 -1.67 5.00 14.35
C THR A 401 -3.17 4.79 14.56
N GLY A 402 -3.67 5.02 15.76
CA GLY A 402 -5.00 4.59 16.21
C GLY A 402 -5.08 3.07 16.49
N ASP A 403 -4.00 2.33 16.26
CA ASP A 403 -3.89 0.92 16.63
C ASP A 403 -3.53 0.77 18.11
N LEU A 404 -4.11 -0.21 18.79
CA LEU A 404 -3.81 -0.56 20.18
C LEU A 404 -2.88 -1.77 20.24
N GLY A 405 -1.99 -1.78 21.19
CA GLY A 405 -1.08 -2.88 21.45
C GLY A 405 -0.65 -2.94 22.91
N SER A 406 0.02 -4.02 23.27
CA SER A 406 0.74 -4.20 24.54
C SER A 406 2.10 -4.81 24.26
N TYR A 407 3.05 -4.66 25.19
CA TYR A 407 4.29 -5.42 25.12
C TYR A 407 4.08 -6.82 25.71
N ASP A 408 4.76 -7.82 25.12
CA ASP A 408 5.00 -9.10 25.81
C ASP A 408 6.22 -9.00 26.74
N GLU A 409 6.56 -10.11 27.42
CA GLU A 409 7.69 -10.18 28.36
C GLU A 409 9.06 -9.99 27.65
N GLU A 410 9.10 -10.20 26.32
CA GLU A 410 10.31 -10.05 25.51
C GLU A 410 10.42 -8.67 24.86
N GLY A 411 9.41 -7.80 25.11
CA GLY A 411 9.31 -6.44 24.56
C GLY A 411 8.85 -6.39 23.10
N ASN A 412 8.23 -7.46 22.58
CA ASN A 412 7.56 -7.41 21.27
C ASN A 412 6.18 -6.77 21.43
N ILE A 413 5.75 -6.05 20.41
CA ILE A 413 4.38 -5.50 20.37
C ILE A 413 3.41 -6.60 19.95
N ILE A 414 2.36 -6.78 20.75
CA ILE A 414 1.20 -7.61 20.45
C ILE A 414 0.05 -6.69 20.03
N PHE A 415 -0.43 -6.84 18.81
CA PHE A 415 -1.57 -6.06 18.32
C PHE A 415 -2.86 -6.42 19.08
N ALA A 416 -3.59 -5.42 19.56
CA ALA A 416 -4.78 -5.60 20.40
C ALA A 416 -6.08 -5.07 19.76
N GLY A 417 -6.00 -4.48 18.56
CA GLY A 417 -7.16 -3.92 17.87
C GLY A 417 -7.00 -2.45 17.53
N ARG A 418 -8.11 -1.74 17.36
CA ARG A 418 -8.12 -0.31 17.02
C ARG A 418 -8.98 0.50 17.98
N LYS A 419 -8.63 1.80 18.13
CA LYS A 419 -9.46 2.79 18.84
C LYS A 419 -10.70 3.20 18.05
N ASP A 420 -10.66 3.10 16.73
CA ASP A 420 -11.69 3.48 15.76
C ASP A 420 -12.32 2.27 15.07
N PHE A 421 -13.17 2.52 14.08
CA PHE A 421 -13.89 1.49 13.33
C PHE A 421 -13.22 1.16 11.98
N GLN A 422 -11.96 1.53 11.81
CA GLN A 422 -11.18 1.16 10.65
C GLN A 422 -10.89 -0.34 10.67
N ILE A 423 -11.00 -0.96 9.52
CA ILE A 423 -10.71 -2.38 9.34
C ILE A 423 -9.66 -2.59 8.25
N LYS A 424 -9.08 -3.78 8.24
CA LYS A 424 -8.34 -4.29 7.09
C LYS A 424 -9.12 -5.46 6.51
N HIS A 425 -9.44 -5.40 5.23
CA HIS A 425 -10.23 -6.41 4.54
C HIS A 425 -9.70 -6.62 3.13
N MET A 426 -9.34 -7.85 2.79
CA MET A 426 -8.74 -8.22 1.50
C MET A 426 -7.48 -7.40 1.16
N GLY A 427 -6.68 -7.07 2.18
CA GLY A 427 -5.50 -6.22 2.05
C GLY A 427 -5.79 -4.70 2.04
N HIS A 428 -7.04 -4.27 1.91
CA HIS A 428 -7.44 -2.86 1.89
C HIS A 428 -7.68 -2.31 3.30
N ARG A 429 -7.25 -1.07 3.51
CA ARG A 429 -7.59 -0.27 4.70
C ARG A 429 -8.91 0.44 4.44
N ILE A 430 -9.93 0.16 5.24
CA ILE A 430 -11.32 0.61 5.04
C ILE A 430 -11.84 1.29 6.30
N GLU A 431 -12.36 2.49 6.15
CA GLU A 431 -13.15 3.17 7.16
C GLU A 431 -14.61 2.72 7.04
N LEU A 432 -15.14 2.02 8.04
CA LEU A 432 -16.57 1.62 8.02
C LEU A 432 -17.49 2.83 7.95
N GLU A 433 -17.07 3.96 8.50
CA GLU A 433 -17.81 5.21 8.45
C GLU A 433 -17.90 5.82 7.03
N GLU A 434 -16.93 5.55 6.14
CA GLU A 434 -17.03 5.94 4.72
C GLU A 434 -18.16 5.18 4.04
N ILE A 435 -18.27 3.88 4.33
CA ILE A 435 -19.34 3.02 3.81
C ILE A 435 -20.69 3.50 4.32
N GLU A 436 -20.81 3.79 5.61
CA GLU A 436 -22.04 4.26 6.24
C GLU A 436 -22.52 5.58 5.65
N ARG A 437 -21.60 6.54 5.45
CA ARG A 437 -21.95 7.81 4.81
C ARG A 437 -22.45 7.62 3.39
N SER A 438 -21.75 6.79 2.60
CA SER A 438 -22.20 6.47 1.24
C SER A 438 -23.58 5.82 1.24
N MET A 439 -23.85 4.94 2.21
CA MET A 439 -25.16 4.29 2.35
C MET A 439 -26.26 5.27 2.77
N THR A 440 -25.98 6.12 3.76
CA THR A 440 -26.95 7.11 4.28
C THR A 440 -27.22 8.24 3.27
N ALA A 441 -26.32 8.49 2.32
CA ALA A 441 -26.54 9.47 1.25
C ALA A 441 -27.53 8.98 0.16
N LEU A 442 -27.95 7.72 0.20
CA LEU A 442 -28.91 7.17 -0.76
C LEU A 442 -30.33 7.53 -0.37
N ASP A 443 -31.12 7.99 -1.35
CA ASP A 443 -32.56 8.22 -1.14
C ASP A 443 -33.24 6.95 -0.60
N GLY A 444 -34.07 7.09 0.43
CA GLY A 444 -34.76 5.98 1.10
C GLY A 444 -33.90 5.23 2.13
N VAL A 445 -32.70 5.75 2.48
CA VAL A 445 -31.90 5.28 3.61
C VAL A 445 -31.76 6.42 4.63
N GLU A 446 -32.33 6.24 5.81
CA GLU A 446 -32.36 7.26 6.87
C GLU A 446 -31.09 7.21 7.75
N LYS A 447 -30.67 6.00 8.10
CA LYS A 447 -29.49 5.73 8.92
C LYS A 447 -28.84 4.43 8.50
N SER A 448 -27.54 4.31 8.75
CA SER A 448 -26.81 3.08 8.50
C SER A 448 -25.76 2.80 9.56
N CYS A 449 -25.35 1.54 9.65
CA CYS A 449 -24.28 1.05 10.50
C CYS A 449 -23.58 -0.12 9.82
N CYS A 450 -22.26 -0.13 9.82
CA CYS A 450 -21.48 -1.25 9.29
C CYS A 450 -20.67 -1.92 10.41
N ILE A 451 -20.57 -3.23 10.33
CA ILE A 451 -19.68 -4.02 11.18
C ILE A 451 -18.82 -4.95 10.34
N PHE A 452 -17.69 -5.36 10.90
CA PHE A 452 -16.86 -6.38 10.32
C PHE A 452 -17.02 -7.69 11.07
N ASP A 453 -17.52 -8.71 10.38
CA ASP A 453 -17.65 -10.08 10.86
C ASP A 453 -16.29 -10.78 10.66
N THR A 454 -15.50 -10.83 11.72
CA THR A 454 -14.13 -11.40 11.69
C THR A 454 -14.13 -12.91 11.47
N GLU A 455 -15.19 -13.64 11.88
CA GLU A 455 -15.27 -15.09 11.70
C GLU A 455 -15.48 -15.44 10.21
N LYS A 456 -16.28 -14.64 9.50
CA LYS A 456 -16.61 -14.85 8.08
C LYS A 456 -15.83 -13.92 7.15
N ASN A 457 -14.92 -13.12 7.71
CA ASN A 457 -14.09 -12.15 6.99
C ASN A 457 -14.91 -11.29 6.00
N ARG A 458 -15.95 -10.60 6.49
CA ARG A 458 -16.87 -9.85 5.63
C ARG A 458 -17.42 -8.59 6.29
N ILE A 459 -17.75 -7.60 5.46
CA ILE A 459 -18.48 -6.40 5.88
C ILE A 459 -19.98 -6.70 5.84
N MET A 460 -20.67 -6.35 6.93
CA MET A 460 -22.13 -6.38 7.02
C MET A 460 -22.65 -4.95 7.20
N GLY A 461 -23.65 -4.57 6.43
CA GLY A 461 -24.34 -3.28 6.53
C GLY A 461 -25.75 -3.45 7.05
N PHE A 462 -26.13 -2.59 7.99
CA PHE A 462 -27.47 -2.46 8.54
C PHE A 462 -27.99 -1.08 8.18
N TYR A 463 -29.25 -0.95 7.81
CA TYR A 463 -29.83 0.35 7.49
C TYR A 463 -31.30 0.45 7.86
N LEU A 464 -31.71 1.65 8.24
CA LEU A 464 -33.09 2.07 8.46
C LEU A 464 -33.55 2.84 7.24
N GLY A 465 -34.75 2.59 6.76
CA GLY A 465 -35.36 3.21 5.58
C GLY A 465 -36.27 2.27 4.83
N ASP A 466 -36.80 2.70 3.71
CA ASP A 466 -37.77 1.96 2.91
C ASP A 466 -37.20 1.33 1.62
N LYS A 467 -35.93 1.61 1.32
CA LYS A 467 -35.26 1.12 0.11
C LYS A 467 -34.92 -0.37 0.20
N VAL A 468 -35.12 -1.09 -0.89
CA VAL A 468 -34.80 -2.52 -0.95
C VAL A 468 -33.28 -2.75 -0.98
N ALA A 469 -32.79 -3.75 -0.26
CA ALA A 469 -31.36 -4.05 -0.11
C ALA A 469 -30.60 -4.28 -1.44
N SER A 470 -31.29 -4.82 -2.47
CA SER A 470 -30.70 -4.98 -3.82
C SER A 470 -30.35 -3.62 -4.46
N ASP A 471 -31.22 -2.63 -4.28
CA ASP A 471 -31.06 -1.30 -4.86
C ASP A 471 -30.03 -0.48 -4.09
N VAL A 472 -30.01 -0.60 -2.75
CA VAL A 472 -28.92 -0.06 -1.91
C VAL A 472 -27.57 -0.59 -2.41
N ARG A 473 -27.45 -1.91 -2.57
CA ARG A 473 -26.22 -2.54 -3.05
C ARG A 473 -25.79 -2.07 -4.44
N LYS A 474 -26.75 -1.95 -5.36
CA LYS A 474 -26.50 -1.49 -6.72
C LYS A 474 -25.92 -0.07 -6.72
N GLN A 475 -26.55 0.86 -6.02
CA GLN A 475 -26.12 2.25 -5.96
C GLN A 475 -24.79 2.43 -5.20
N MET A 476 -24.56 1.63 -4.16
CA MET A 476 -23.26 1.64 -3.49
C MET A 476 -22.10 1.23 -4.41
N LYS A 477 -22.32 0.28 -5.33
CA LYS A 477 -21.29 -0.13 -6.32
C LYS A 477 -20.94 0.97 -7.32
N GLU A 478 -21.81 1.95 -7.50
CA GLU A 478 -21.57 3.13 -8.35
C GLU A 478 -20.71 4.19 -7.63
N GLN A 479 -20.65 4.14 -6.29
CA GLN A 479 -19.96 5.12 -5.45
C GLN A 479 -18.68 4.59 -4.80
N LEU A 480 -18.65 3.30 -4.44
CA LEU A 480 -17.58 2.67 -3.68
C LEU A 480 -16.93 1.52 -4.46
N PRO A 481 -15.63 1.30 -4.27
CA PRO A 481 -14.95 0.10 -4.74
C PRO A 481 -15.65 -1.18 -4.24
N VAL A 482 -15.65 -2.23 -5.04
CA VAL A 482 -16.38 -3.47 -4.77
C VAL A 482 -16.02 -4.09 -3.42
N TYR A 483 -14.76 -4.00 -2.99
CA TYR A 483 -14.29 -4.53 -1.71
C TYR A 483 -14.83 -3.78 -0.49
N MET A 484 -15.36 -2.56 -0.66
CA MET A 484 -16.00 -1.77 0.39
C MET A 484 -17.51 -2.02 0.48
N VAL A 485 -18.12 -2.58 -0.55
CA VAL A 485 -19.58 -2.81 -0.56
C VAL A 485 -19.94 -3.99 0.36
N PRO A 486 -20.81 -3.79 1.38
CA PRO A 486 -21.18 -4.87 2.29
C PRO A 486 -21.70 -6.11 1.58
N THR A 487 -21.14 -7.28 1.92
CA THR A 487 -21.58 -8.55 1.33
C THR A 487 -22.96 -8.98 1.84
N LYS A 488 -23.35 -8.52 3.03
CA LYS A 488 -24.69 -8.70 3.58
C LYS A 488 -25.26 -7.35 3.96
N LEU A 489 -26.41 -6.99 3.41
CA LEU A 489 -27.21 -5.80 3.74
C LEU A 489 -28.50 -6.25 4.41
N ILE A 490 -28.80 -5.65 5.55
CA ILE A 490 -29.95 -5.98 6.39
C ILE A 490 -30.72 -4.70 6.68
N GLN A 491 -31.97 -4.65 6.24
CA GLN A 491 -32.92 -3.62 6.64
C GLN A 491 -33.38 -3.91 8.08
N VAL A 492 -33.39 -2.88 8.92
CA VAL A 492 -33.78 -2.98 10.33
C VAL A 492 -34.88 -1.97 10.65
N ASP A 493 -35.69 -2.28 11.66
CA ASP A 493 -36.76 -1.40 12.08
C ASP A 493 -36.29 -0.32 13.06
N GLU A 494 -35.10 -0.50 13.67
CA GLU A 494 -34.52 0.44 14.62
C GLU A 494 -32.98 0.47 14.58
N MET A 495 -32.40 1.62 14.94
CA MET A 495 -30.96 1.83 15.14
C MET A 495 -30.70 2.20 16.60
N PRO A 496 -30.43 1.23 17.49
CA PRO A 496 -30.15 1.50 18.90
C PRO A 496 -28.96 2.43 19.08
N LEU A 497 -29.05 3.30 20.10
CA LEU A 497 -28.00 4.23 20.45
C LEU A 497 -27.27 3.74 21.71
N ASN A 498 -25.96 3.94 21.73
CA ASN A 498 -25.16 3.73 22.94
C ASN A 498 -25.35 4.86 23.95
N LYS A 499 -24.71 4.77 25.14
CA LYS A 499 -24.78 5.76 26.22
C LYS A 499 -24.39 7.17 25.79
N ASN A 500 -23.64 7.32 24.71
CA ASN A 500 -23.17 8.60 24.18
C ASN A 500 -24.02 9.14 23.03
N GLY A 501 -25.19 8.53 22.75
CA GLY A 501 -26.11 8.96 21.69
C GLY A 501 -25.66 8.58 20.27
N LYS A 502 -24.63 7.74 20.11
CA LYS A 502 -24.16 7.22 18.83
C LYS A 502 -24.75 5.83 18.59
N THR A 503 -24.90 5.42 17.31
CA THR A 503 -25.35 4.07 16.94
C THR A 503 -24.52 3.00 17.67
N ASP A 504 -25.22 2.07 18.33
CA ASP A 504 -24.58 0.97 19.06
C ASP A 504 -24.16 -0.16 18.12
N ARG A 505 -22.92 -0.13 17.66
CA ARG A 505 -22.36 -1.19 16.79
C ARG A 505 -22.29 -2.56 17.49
N ASN A 506 -22.20 -2.59 18.83
CA ASN A 506 -22.10 -3.86 19.54
C ASN A 506 -23.43 -4.61 19.48
N TYR A 507 -24.55 -3.90 19.47
CA TYR A 507 -25.87 -4.51 19.23
C TYR A 507 -25.89 -5.31 17.92
N PHE A 508 -25.30 -4.76 16.85
CA PHE A 508 -25.27 -5.41 15.55
C PHE A 508 -24.23 -6.55 15.43
N LYS A 509 -23.17 -6.55 16.24
CA LYS A 509 -22.22 -7.69 16.30
C LYS A 509 -22.91 -8.97 16.75
N ASP A 510 -23.87 -8.88 17.64
CA ASP A 510 -24.64 -10.03 18.13
C ASP A 510 -25.80 -10.41 17.18
N TYR A 511 -26.26 -9.48 16.36
CA TYR A 511 -27.32 -9.71 15.37
C TYR A 511 -26.91 -10.70 14.27
N GLY A 512 -25.64 -10.77 13.94
CA GLY A 512 -25.07 -11.69 12.94
C GLY A 512 -24.89 -13.14 13.44
N LYS A 513 -25.05 -13.36 14.75
CA LYS A 513 -24.95 -14.68 15.41
C LYS A 513 -26.32 -15.36 15.57
N LYS A 514 -27.42 -14.64 15.34
CA LYS A 514 -28.77 -15.15 15.24
C LYS A 514 -29.13 -15.44 13.77
#